data_87ba689ddaf67728d8a18c1d2bd17fd3
#
_entry.id   87ba689ddaf67728d8a18c1d2bd17fd3
#
_cell.length_a   1.000
_cell.length_b   1.000
_cell.length_c   1.000
_cell.angle_alpha   90.00
_cell.angle_beta   90.00
_cell.angle_gamma   90.00
#
_symmetry.space_group_name_H-M   'P 1'
#
loop_
_entity.id
_entity.type
_entity.pdbx_description
1 polymer ?
#
loop_
_entity_poly.entity_id
_entity_poly.type
_entity_poly.pdbx_seq_one_letter_code
_entity_poly.pdbx_strand_id
1 'polypeptide(L)'
;MKKIKQFVRDNEVVMQILSFIFNIPFMVKRYIKNIRRIPNIRCLGTFLWKVSINNFGKNNIIVIEKACRLRNCIINVYGDNNTIIIENDCELKGLNIWCSDGSKIFIKRNVHIVDSTHIASTEGKQIEIGERCLFASNTVIRNGDSQSILTLDGTRINYARDVVIGNHVWFGQNVTVLKGTQIGKDCIVGANSVLSGKCYSDNLLIVGNPGKVVKENVTWDPRVSR
;
A
#
# COMPACT_ATOMS: atom_id res chain seq x y z
N MET A 1 5.07 -25.40 -17.33
CA MET A 1 5.32 -24.17 -16.60
C MET A 1 4.22 -23.80 -15.60
N LYS A 2 2.91 -23.82 -15.96
CA LYS A 2 1.81 -23.49 -15.00
C LYS A 2 1.80 -24.41 -13.77
N LYS A 3 1.91 -25.73 -13.93
CA LYS A 3 1.92 -26.71 -12.80
C LYS A 3 3.09 -26.52 -11.84
N ILE A 4 4.29 -26.19 -12.34
CA ILE A 4 5.46 -25.92 -11.49
C ILE A 4 5.26 -24.63 -10.70
N LYS A 5 4.71 -23.58 -11.31
CA LYS A 5 4.38 -22.34 -10.62
C LYS A 5 3.34 -22.55 -9.52
N GLN A 6 2.34 -23.41 -9.77
CA GLN A 6 1.32 -23.76 -8.79
C GLN A 6 1.93 -24.56 -7.64
N PHE A 7 2.75 -25.58 -7.92
CA PHE A 7 3.43 -26.37 -6.90
C PHE A 7 4.31 -25.53 -5.98
N VAL A 8 5.09 -24.59 -6.55
CA VAL A 8 5.91 -23.64 -5.77
C VAL A 8 5.02 -22.73 -4.93
N ARG A 9 3.89 -22.33 -5.43
CA ARG A 9 2.93 -21.45 -4.75
C ARG A 9 2.28 -22.14 -3.55
N ASP A 10 1.94 -23.42 -3.70
CA ASP A 10 1.17 -24.18 -2.72
C ASP A 10 2.08 -24.87 -1.68
N ASN A 11 3.42 -24.83 -1.87
CA ASN A 11 4.38 -25.45 -0.97
C ASN A 11 5.12 -24.37 -0.16
N GLU A 12 4.72 -24.23 1.10
CA GLU A 12 5.28 -23.23 2.02
C GLU A 12 6.80 -23.36 2.20
N VAL A 13 7.33 -24.58 2.29
CA VAL A 13 8.77 -24.84 2.43
C VAL A 13 9.54 -24.41 1.20
N VAL A 14 9.04 -24.74 0.00
CA VAL A 14 9.66 -24.31 -1.26
C VAL A 14 9.62 -22.80 -1.40
N MET A 15 8.52 -22.16 -1.01
CA MET A 15 8.43 -20.70 -0.99
C MET A 15 9.40 -20.06 -0.01
N GLN A 16 9.60 -20.63 1.16
CA GLN A 16 10.57 -20.14 2.14
C GLN A 16 12.01 -20.27 1.63
N ILE A 17 12.37 -21.40 1.02
CA ILE A 17 13.70 -21.62 0.44
C ILE A 17 13.96 -20.65 -0.70
N LEU A 18 13.04 -20.50 -1.64
CA LEU A 18 13.16 -19.55 -2.73
C LEU A 18 13.22 -18.12 -2.24
N SER A 19 12.37 -17.75 -1.27
CA SER A 19 12.42 -16.45 -0.63
C SER A 19 13.79 -16.17 0.00
N PHE A 20 14.35 -17.14 0.72
CA PHE A 20 15.68 -17.02 1.31
C PHE A 20 16.74 -16.80 0.23
N ILE A 21 16.78 -17.65 -0.81
CA ILE A 21 17.78 -17.55 -1.90
C ILE A 21 17.68 -16.20 -2.63
N PHE A 22 16.47 -15.78 -3.01
CA PHE A 22 16.28 -14.52 -3.75
C PHE A 22 16.48 -13.28 -2.88
N ASN A 23 16.36 -13.40 -1.57
CA ASN A 23 16.58 -12.29 -0.64
C ASN A 23 18.03 -12.18 -0.15
N ILE A 24 18.89 -13.15 -0.44
CA ILE A 24 20.32 -13.08 -0.05
C ILE A 24 20.98 -11.74 -0.43
N PRO A 25 20.85 -11.22 -1.66
CA PRO A 25 21.44 -9.93 -2.01
C PRO A 25 20.88 -8.76 -1.21
N PHE A 26 19.59 -8.81 -0.91
CA PHE A 26 18.90 -7.82 -0.06
C PHE A 26 19.39 -7.91 1.39
N MET A 27 19.50 -9.11 1.94
CA MET A 27 19.99 -9.35 3.30
C MET A 27 21.46 -8.92 3.45
N VAL A 28 22.32 -9.25 2.46
CA VAL A 28 23.74 -8.85 2.44
C VAL A 28 23.86 -7.33 2.34
N LYS A 29 23.12 -6.69 1.45
CA LYS A 29 23.11 -5.22 1.31
C LYS A 29 22.64 -4.52 2.59
N ARG A 30 21.67 -5.10 3.28
CA ARG A 30 21.19 -4.64 4.58
C ARG A 30 22.26 -4.80 5.66
N TYR A 31 22.93 -5.96 5.71
CA TYR A 31 24.00 -6.24 6.68
C TYR A 31 25.18 -5.29 6.53
N ILE A 32 25.61 -5.03 5.29
CA ILE A 32 26.78 -4.18 5.00
C ILE A 32 26.49 -2.69 5.24
N LYS A 33 25.28 -2.18 4.89
CA LYS A 33 24.98 -0.74 4.98
C LYS A 33 24.51 -0.25 6.35
N ASN A 34 23.94 -1.09 7.24
CA ASN A 34 23.24 -0.62 8.42
C ASN A 34 23.33 -1.51 9.66
N ILE A 35 24.51 -2.03 10.02
CA ILE A 35 24.69 -2.83 11.25
C ILE A 35 24.20 -2.10 12.52
N ARG A 36 24.18 -0.76 12.53
CA ARG A 36 23.75 0.06 13.68
C ARG A 36 22.33 0.67 13.58
N ARG A 37 21.61 0.46 12.48
CA ARG A 37 20.27 1.00 12.22
C ARG A 37 19.33 -0.05 11.66
N ILE A 38 19.26 -1.21 12.30
CA ILE A 38 18.33 -2.26 11.88
C ILE A 38 16.95 -1.84 12.39
N PRO A 39 16.03 -1.44 11.51
CA PRO A 39 14.63 -1.33 11.93
C PRO A 39 14.13 -2.72 12.29
N ASN A 40 13.09 -2.80 13.09
CA ASN A 40 12.36 -4.05 13.34
C ASN A 40 11.67 -4.49 12.04
N ILE A 41 12.46 -4.97 11.06
CA ILE A 41 11.93 -5.52 9.81
C ILE A 41 11.70 -6.99 10.02
N ARG A 42 10.45 -7.42 9.90
CA ARG A 42 10.05 -8.83 9.89
C ARG A 42 9.50 -9.16 8.52
N CYS A 43 10.08 -10.12 7.81
CA CYS A 43 9.67 -10.55 6.47
C CYS A 43 9.90 -12.06 6.27
N LEU A 44 9.67 -12.88 7.30
CA LEU A 44 9.80 -14.33 7.21
C LEU A 44 8.63 -14.91 6.39
N GLY A 45 8.94 -15.88 5.51
CA GLY A 45 7.93 -16.52 4.66
C GLY A 45 7.40 -15.64 3.54
N THR A 46 8.13 -14.60 3.14
CA THR A 46 7.77 -13.62 2.12
C THR A 46 8.68 -13.75 0.91
N PHE A 47 8.12 -13.69 -0.30
CA PHE A 47 8.90 -13.64 -1.54
C PHE A 47 9.17 -12.17 -1.93
N LEU A 48 10.44 -11.76 -1.92
CA LEU A 48 10.88 -10.41 -2.29
C LEU A 48 11.76 -10.47 -3.54
N TRP A 49 11.34 -9.82 -4.63
CA TRP A 49 12.09 -9.73 -5.89
C TRP A 49 12.27 -8.28 -6.31
N LYS A 50 13.50 -7.80 -6.41
CA LYS A 50 13.83 -6.39 -6.70
C LYS A 50 13.11 -5.43 -5.74
N VAL A 51 13.17 -5.70 -4.45
CA VAL A 51 12.59 -4.86 -3.39
C VAL A 51 13.70 -4.09 -2.70
N SER A 52 13.51 -2.78 -2.56
CA SER A 52 14.35 -1.89 -1.76
C SER A 52 13.60 -1.41 -0.53
N ILE A 53 14.21 -1.54 0.65
CA ILE A 53 13.70 -0.93 1.88
C ILE A 53 14.78 0.02 2.40
N ASN A 54 14.47 1.31 2.37
CA ASN A 54 15.37 2.37 2.77
C ASN A 54 14.83 3.03 4.04
N ASN A 55 15.58 2.94 5.14
CA ASN A 55 15.20 3.53 6.42
C ASN A 55 16.21 4.63 6.80
N PHE A 56 15.71 5.84 6.96
CA PHE A 56 16.49 7.03 7.26
C PHE A 56 16.18 7.62 8.65
N GLY A 57 15.69 6.78 9.57
CA GLY A 57 15.36 7.21 10.93
C GLY A 57 15.47 6.08 11.97
N LYS A 58 14.98 6.36 13.18
CA LYS A 58 15.04 5.47 14.34
C LYS A 58 13.65 5.00 14.73
N ASN A 59 13.56 3.89 15.46
CA ASN A 59 12.33 3.34 16.02
C ASN A 59 11.24 3.04 14.97
N ASN A 60 11.62 2.91 13.70
CA ASN A 60 10.69 2.58 12.63
C ASN A 60 10.39 1.07 12.66
N ILE A 61 9.13 0.71 12.47
CA ILE A 61 8.64 -0.66 12.42
C ILE A 61 8.18 -0.97 11.00
N ILE A 62 8.73 -2.02 10.40
CA ILE A 62 8.31 -2.52 9.09
C ILE A 62 8.07 -4.01 9.22
N VAL A 63 6.83 -4.42 9.08
CA VAL A 63 6.41 -5.83 9.13
C VAL A 63 5.79 -6.20 7.80
N ILE A 64 6.29 -7.26 7.18
CA ILE A 64 5.70 -7.90 6.01
C ILE A 64 5.44 -9.34 6.42
N GLU A 65 4.18 -9.69 6.55
CA GLU A 65 3.78 -11.00 7.04
C GLU A 65 3.95 -12.09 5.99
N LYS A 66 3.78 -13.35 6.41
CA LYS A 66 4.01 -14.53 5.59
C LYS A 66 3.13 -14.59 4.33
N ALA A 67 3.56 -15.40 3.37
CA ALA A 67 2.90 -15.63 2.08
C ALA A 67 2.73 -14.37 1.19
N CYS A 68 3.33 -13.23 1.56
CA CYS A 68 3.36 -12.05 0.70
C CYS A 68 4.34 -12.23 -0.47
N ARG A 69 4.02 -11.60 -1.60
CA ARG A 69 4.85 -11.53 -2.81
C ARG A 69 5.02 -10.10 -3.25
N LEU A 70 6.20 -9.54 -3.03
CA LEU A 70 6.57 -8.19 -3.44
C LEU A 70 7.52 -8.25 -4.63
N ARG A 71 7.20 -7.52 -5.71
CA ARG A 71 8.03 -7.45 -6.91
C ARG A 71 8.19 -6.00 -7.39
N ASN A 72 9.43 -5.58 -7.63
CA ASN A 72 9.76 -4.21 -8.06
C ASN A 72 9.20 -3.14 -7.11
N CYS A 73 9.33 -3.36 -5.80
CA CYS A 73 8.79 -2.47 -4.78
C CYS A 73 9.87 -1.63 -4.12
N ILE A 74 9.52 -0.41 -3.75
CA ILE A 74 10.38 0.51 -3.01
C ILE A 74 9.63 0.98 -1.77
N ILE A 75 10.27 0.83 -0.60
CA ILE A 75 9.73 1.31 0.67
C ILE A 75 10.75 2.29 1.24
N ASN A 76 10.39 3.57 1.27
CA ASN A 76 11.18 4.64 1.84
C ASN A 76 10.56 5.12 3.14
N VAL A 77 11.35 5.14 4.21
CA VAL A 77 10.92 5.59 5.54
C VAL A 77 11.86 6.70 5.99
N TYR A 78 11.29 7.88 6.23
CA TYR A 78 12.01 9.07 6.64
C TYR A 78 11.59 9.49 8.06
N GLY A 79 12.57 9.96 8.85
CA GLY A 79 12.30 10.34 10.23
C GLY A 79 12.01 9.12 11.12
N ASP A 80 11.54 9.38 12.32
CA ASP A 80 11.46 8.43 13.41
C ASP A 80 10.02 7.96 13.67
N ASN A 81 9.88 6.81 14.37
CA ASN A 81 8.61 6.27 14.89
C ASN A 81 7.54 5.96 13.84
N ASN A 82 7.94 5.69 12.59
CA ASN A 82 7.01 5.29 11.54
C ASN A 82 6.65 3.80 11.65
N THR A 83 5.45 3.44 11.20
CA THR A 83 4.98 2.06 11.20
C THR A 83 4.43 1.67 9.83
N ILE A 84 4.93 0.58 9.26
CA ILE A 84 4.41 -0.03 8.04
C ILE A 84 4.12 -1.49 8.33
N ILE A 85 2.87 -1.89 8.16
CA ILE A 85 2.44 -3.30 8.31
C ILE A 85 1.77 -3.73 7.02
N ILE A 86 2.29 -4.78 6.41
CA ILE A 86 1.71 -5.49 5.28
C ILE A 86 1.34 -6.88 5.79
N GLU A 87 0.04 -7.12 5.92
CA GLU A 87 -0.49 -8.39 6.41
C GLU A 87 -0.33 -9.50 5.35
N ASN A 88 -0.60 -10.74 5.76
CA ASN A 88 -0.37 -11.95 4.98
C ASN A 88 -1.11 -12.00 3.63
N ASP A 89 -0.63 -12.87 2.75
CA ASP A 89 -1.22 -13.20 1.44
C ASP A 89 -1.32 -12.03 0.44
N CYS A 90 -0.57 -10.95 0.64
CA CYS A 90 -0.56 -9.81 -0.29
C CYS A 90 0.29 -10.10 -1.54
N GLU A 91 -0.19 -9.68 -2.72
CA GLU A 91 0.56 -9.71 -3.97
C GLU A 91 0.75 -8.28 -4.51
N LEU A 92 1.96 -7.73 -4.30
CA LEU A 92 2.25 -6.32 -4.53
C LEU A 92 3.34 -6.19 -5.60
N LYS A 93 2.99 -5.56 -6.74
CA LYS A 93 3.94 -5.29 -7.81
C LYS A 93 4.03 -3.79 -8.08
N GLY A 94 5.26 -3.27 -8.20
CA GLY A 94 5.50 -1.85 -8.49
C GLY A 94 5.03 -0.90 -7.37
N LEU A 95 4.90 -1.39 -6.14
CA LEU A 95 4.49 -0.56 -5.01
C LEU A 95 5.64 0.35 -4.58
N ASN A 96 5.34 1.65 -4.48
CA ASN A 96 6.24 2.66 -3.94
C ASN A 96 5.61 3.28 -2.68
N ILE A 97 6.24 3.04 -1.54
CA ILE A 97 5.84 3.60 -0.26
C ILE A 97 6.77 4.74 0.14
N TRP A 98 6.16 5.86 0.56
CA TRP A 98 6.77 6.95 1.31
C TRP A 98 6.08 7.07 2.66
N CYS A 99 6.82 6.90 3.77
CA CYS A 99 6.27 7.04 5.11
C CYS A 99 7.21 7.93 5.93
N SER A 100 6.69 9.00 6.51
CA SER A 100 7.51 9.97 7.24
C SER A 100 6.80 10.54 8.47
N ASP A 101 7.61 11.10 9.39
CA ASP A 101 7.16 11.93 10.49
C ASP A 101 6.21 11.21 11.48
N GLY A 102 6.55 9.98 11.86
CA GLY A 102 5.76 9.18 12.80
C GLY A 102 4.46 8.61 12.22
N SER A 103 4.36 8.56 10.90
CA SER A 103 3.15 8.13 10.20
C SER A 103 3.00 6.62 10.12
N LYS A 104 1.80 6.18 9.74
CA LYS A 104 1.46 4.76 9.69
C LYS A 104 0.85 4.38 8.35
N ILE A 105 1.20 3.17 7.88
CA ILE A 105 0.60 2.55 6.70
C ILE A 105 0.26 1.11 7.05
N PHE A 106 -1.02 0.78 6.91
CA PHE A 106 -1.54 -0.57 7.10
C PHE A 106 -2.12 -1.09 5.80
N ILE A 107 -1.58 -2.18 5.30
CA ILE A 107 -2.10 -2.93 4.15
C ILE A 107 -2.56 -4.27 4.70
N LYS A 108 -3.88 -4.47 4.73
CA LYS A 108 -4.50 -5.66 5.29
C LYS A 108 -4.29 -6.87 4.37
N ARG A 109 -4.69 -8.04 4.85
CA ARG A 109 -4.47 -9.30 4.14
C ARG A 109 -5.09 -9.37 2.74
N ASN A 110 -4.45 -10.15 1.88
CA ASN A 110 -4.95 -10.49 0.54
C ASN A 110 -5.22 -9.26 -0.36
N VAL A 111 -4.42 -8.19 -0.18
CA VAL A 111 -4.44 -7.04 -1.08
C VAL A 111 -3.62 -7.36 -2.32
N HIS A 112 -4.16 -7.01 -3.50
CA HIS A 112 -3.51 -7.20 -4.78
C HIS A 112 -3.25 -5.84 -5.47
N ILE A 113 -1.99 -5.54 -5.74
CA ILE A 113 -1.55 -4.39 -6.54
C ILE A 113 -0.95 -4.90 -7.83
N VAL A 114 -1.59 -4.57 -8.95
CA VAL A 114 -1.18 -5.03 -10.29
C VAL A 114 0.12 -4.40 -10.73
N ASP A 115 0.25 -3.06 -10.58
CA ASP A 115 1.49 -2.33 -10.89
C ASP A 115 1.42 -0.85 -10.44
N SER A 116 2.61 -0.21 -10.28
CA SER A 116 2.82 1.25 -10.22
C SER A 116 1.90 2.00 -9.25
N THR A 117 1.73 1.49 -8.04
CA THR A 117 0.95 2.17 -6.99
C THR A 117 1.88 2.96 -6.06
N HIS A 118 1.54 4.23 -5.82
CA HIS A 118 2.24 5.09 -4.87
C HIS A 118 1.40 5.38 -3.63
N ILE A 119 1.96 5.08 -2.44
CA ILE A 119 1.32 5.33 -1.15
C ILE A 119 2.21 6.23 -0.33
N ALA A 120 1.72 7.42 0.05
CA ALA A 120 2.48 8.39 0.82
C ALA A 120 1.74 8.82 2.08
N SER A 121 2.32 8.53 3.27
CA SER A 121 1.81 8.93 4.58
C SER A 121 2.79 9.83 5.30
N THR A 122 2.29 10.93 5.85
CA THR A 122 3.09 11.98 6.50
C THR A 122 2.37 12.62 7.70
N GLU A 123 3.08 13.42 8.48
CA GLU A 123 2.57 14.25 9.58
C GLU A 123 1.86 13.43 10.68
N GLY A 124 2.40 12.26 11.04
CA GLY A 124 1.85 11.41 12.10
C GLY A 124 0.49 10.78 11.79
N LYS A 125 0.00 10.93 10.55
CA LYS A 125 -1.29 10.42 10.11
C LYS A 125 -1.17 9.02 9.55
N GLN A 126 -2.31 8.39 9.24
CA GLN A 126 -2.32 7.02 8.75
C GLN A 126 -3.02 6.86 7.40
N ILE A 127 -2.59 5.81 6.69
CA ILE A 127 -3.30 5.24 5.55
C ILE A 127 -3.60 3.80 5.90
N GLU A 128 -4.88 3.43 5.85
CA GLU A 128 -5.33 2.06 6.04
C GLU A 128 -6.02 1.54 4.79
N ILE A 129 -5.59 0.38 4.31
CA ILE A 129 -6.15 -0.33 3.15
C ILE A 129 -6.70 -1.65 3.66
N GLY A 130 -8.00 -1.83 3.53
CA GLY A 130 -8.74 -3.01 3.97
C GLY A 130 -8.39 -4.28 3.19
N GLU A 131 -8.92 -5.38 3.66
CA GLU A 131 -8.67 -6.71 3.10
C GLU A 131 -9.23 -6.88 1.68
N ARG A 132 -8.57 -7.73 0.87
CA ARG A 132 -9.05 -8.14 -0.47
C ARG A 132 -9.27 -6.98 -1.44
N CYS A 133 -8.59 -5.85 -1.25
CA CYS A 133 -8.62 -4.76 -2.19
C CYS A 133 -7.80 -5.10 -3.45
N LEU A 134 -8.27 -4.62 -4.61
CA LEU A 134 -7.59 -4.75 -5.89
C LEU A 134 -7.27 -3.39 -6.47
N PHE A 135 -6.01 -3.16 -6.77
CA PHE A 135 -5.53 -1.93 -7.39
C PHE A 135 -5.03 -2.23 -8.81
N ALA A 136 -5.65 -1.61 -9.79
CA ALA A 136 -5.08 -1.54 -11.13
C ALA A 136 -3.86 -0.58 -11.14
N SER A 137 -3.25 -0.40 -12.30
CA SER A 137 -2.00 0.36 -12.42
C SER A 137 -2.19 1.86 -12.16
N ASN A 138 -1.10 2.52 -11.70
CA ASN A 138 -0.98 3.96 -11.51
C ASN A 138 -1.94 4.54 -10.46
N THR A 139 -2.19 3.82 -9.40
CA THR A 139 -2.97 4.37 -8.27
C THR A 139 -2.07 5.20 -7.36
N VAL A 140 -2.58 6.36 -6.93
CA VAL A 140 -1.90 7.24 -5.97
C VAL A 140 -2.78 7.42 -4.73
N ILE A 141 -2.23 7.16 -3.54
CA ILE A 141 -2.89 7.36 -2.26
C ILE A 141 -2.02 8.26 -1.40
N ARG A 142 -2.54 9.43 -1.02
CA ARG A 142 -1.79 10.40 -0.20
C ARG A 142 -2.64 10.99 0.90
N ASN A 143 -2.10 11.02 2.11
CA ASN A 143 -2.78 11.61 3.26
C ASN A 143 -2.33 13.03 3.59
N GLY A 144 -1.35 13.58 2.87
CA GLY A 144 -0.83 14.93 3.06
C GLY A 144 -0.32 15.54 1.77
N ASP A 145 0.00 16.83 1.83
CA ASP A 145 0.59 17.59 0.74
C ASP A 145 2.10 17.75 0.96
N SER A 146 2.84 17.95 -0.14
CA SER A 146 4.30 18.16 -0.04
C SER A 146 4.68 19.58 0.38
N GLN A 147 3.76 20.53 0.27
CA GLN A 147 3.98 21.95 0.54
C GLN A 147 2.89 22.49 1.46
N SER A 148 3.22 23.51 2.26
CA SER A 148 2.23 24.21 3.08
C SER A 148 1.44 25.22 2.23
N ILE A 149 0.13 25.19 2.38
CA ILE A 149 -0.77 26.24 1.87
C ILE A 149 -1.07 27.14 3.06
N LEU A 150 -0.80 28.42 2.89
CA LEU A 150 -0.96 29.42 3.94
C LEU A 150 -2.06 30.42 3.55
N THR A 151 -2.80 30.88 4.54
CA THR A 151 -3.59 32.10 4.43
C THR A 151 -2.68 33.31 4.34
N LEU A 152 -3.20 34.47 3.96
CA LEU A 152 -2.38 35.69 3.83
C LEU A 152 -1.78 36.17 5.17
N ASP A 153 -2.36 35.76 6.29
CA ASP A 153 -1.82 36.01 7.64
C ASP A 153 -0.75 34.99 8.09
N GLY A 154 -0.41 34.02 7.22
CA GLY A 154 0.61 33.02 7.47
C GLY A 154 0.11 31.73 8.15
N THR A 155 -1.19 31.60 8.40
CA THR A 155 -1.75 30.40 9.03
C THR A 155 -1.80 29.24 8.03
N ARG A 156 -1.23 28.07 8.37
CA ARG A 156 -1.30 26.87 7.53
C ARG A 156 -2.69 26.24 7.57
N ILE A 157 -3.23 25.89 6.40
CA ILE A 157 -4.60 25.37 6.27
C ILE A 157 -4.69 23.94 5.69
N ASN A 158 -3.60 23.37 5.22
CA ASN A 158 -3.60 22.09 4.49
C ASN A 158 -2.96 20.91 5.24
N TYR A 159 -3.23 20.76 6.52
CA TYR A 159 -2.72 19.65 7.32
C TYR A 159 -3.09 18.28 6.74
N ALA A 160 -2.25 17.28 7.01
CA ALA A 160 -2.53 15.89 6.65
C ALA A 160 -3.79 15.38 7.39
N ARG A 161 -4.51 14.46 6.74
CA ARG A 161 -5.68 13.77 7.31
C ARG A 161 -5.64 12.32 6.91
N ASP A 162 -6.09 11.44 7.79
CA ASP A 162 -6.12 10.01 7.54
C ASP A 162 -6.89 9.64 6.27
N VAL A 163 -6.44 8.55 5.63
CA VAL A 163 -7.14 7.92 4.52
C VAL A 163 -7.51 6.50 4.94
N VAL A 164 -8.77 6.15 4.83
CA VAL A 164 -9.29 4.83 5.19
C VAL A 164 -10.00 4.20 4.00
N ILE A 165 -9.57 3.03 3.60
CA ILE A 165 -10.15 2.23 2.53
C ILE A 165 -10.69 0.95 3.16
N GLY A 166 -11.98 0.71 3.01
CA GLY A 166 -12.65 -0.48 3.50
C GLY A 166 -12.23 -1.75 2.79
N ASN A 167 -12.82 -2.86 3.20
CA ASN A 167 -12.51 -4.16 2.61
C ASN A 167 -13.09 -4.31 1.20
N HIS A 168 -12.42 -5.09 0.35
CA HIS A 168 -12.94 -5.49 -0.95
C HIS A 168 -13.28 -4.30 -1.84
N VAL A 169 -12.37 -3.31 -1.93
CA VAL A 169 -12.52 -2.16 -2.84
C VAL A 169 -11.68 -2.39 -4.10
N TRP A 170 -12.29 -2.17 -5.26
CA TRP A 170 -11.62 -2.23 -6.55
C TRP A 170 -11.33 -0.83 -7.08
N PHE A 171 -10.04 -0.57 -7.36
CA PHE A 171 -9.57 0.66 -7.98
C PHE A 171 -9.23 0.39 -9.45
N GLY A 172 -9.87 1.12 -10.36
CA GLY A 172 -9.48 1.20 -11.76
C GLY A 172 -8.12 1.88 -11.94
N GLN A 173 -7.66 1.95 -13.19
CA GLN A 173 -6.39 2.61 -13.51
C GLN A 173 -6.40 4.11 -13.22
N ASN A 174 -5.23 4.67 -12.88
CA ASN A 174 -5.02 6.11 -12.69
C ASN A 174 -5.93 6.74 -11.63
N VAL A 175 -6.31 6.00 -10.60
CA VAL A 175 -7.10 6.55 -9.50
C VAL A 175 -6.20 7.30 -8.54
N THR A 176 -6.68 8.46 -8.07
CA THR A 176 -6.03 9.23 -7.01
C THR A 176 -6.95 9.35 -5.80
N VAL A 177 -6.44 8.97 -4.63
CA VAL A 177 -7.13 9.10 -3.33
C VAL A 177 -6.32 10.05 -2.46
N LEU A 178 -6.94 11.16 -2.07
CA LEU A 178 -6.31 12.23 -1.32
C LEU A 178 -6.77 12.25 0.15
N LYS A 179 -6.09 13.05 0.93
CA LYS A 179 -6.26 13.21 2.38
C LYS A 179 -7.71 13.38 2.82
N GLY A 180 -8.05 12.75 3.94
CA GLY A 180 -9.38 12.82 4.54
C GLY A 180 -10.46 12.00 3.81
N THR A 181 -10.08 11.16 2.84
CA THR A 181 -11.02 10.30 2.13
C THR A 181 -11.24 9.01 2.93
N GLN A 182 -12.51 8.62 3.07
CA GLN A 182 -12.93 7.34 3.60
C GLN A 182 -13.79 6.63 2.57
N ILE A 183 -13.50 5.36 2.30
CA ILE A 183 -14.24 4.53 1.34
C ILE A 183 -14.74 3.30 2.08
N GLY A 184 -16.03 3.03 2.01
CA GLY A 184 -16.66 1.85 2.58
C GLY A 184 -16.25 0.56 1.87
N LYS A 185 -16.71 -0.57 2.37
CA LYS A 185 -16.44 -1.88 1.78
C LYS A 185 -17.21 -2.10 0.47
N ASP A 186 -16.75 -3.07 -0.32
CA ASP A 186 -17.41 -3.52 -1.56
C ASP A 186 -17.59 -2.42 -2.63
N CYS A 187 -16.80 -1.34 -2.56
CA CYS A 187 -16.87 -0.23 -3.51
C CYS A 187 -16.04 -0.49 -4.77
N ILE A 188 -16.42 0.18 -5.85
CA ILE A 188 -15.67 0.27 -7.10
C ILE A 188 -15.31 1.73 -7.35
N VAL A 189 -14.05 2.03 -7.60
CA VAL A 189 -13.59 3.35 -8.02
C VAL A 189 -13.17 3.26 -9.47
N GLY A 190 -13.93 3.90 -10.36
CA GLY A 190 -13.66 3.85 -11.80
C GLY A 190 -12.35 4.52 -12.18
N ALA A 191 -11.81 4.14 -13.34
CA ALA A 191 -10.54 4.67 -13.83
C ALA A 191 -10.54 6.21 -13.96
N ASN A 192 -9.35 6.83 -13.78
CA ASN A 192 -9.13 8.27 -13.82
C ASN A 192 -9.95 9.08 -12.80
N SER A 193 -10.41 8.46 -11.72
CA SER A 193 -11.15 9.14 -10.66
C SER A 193 -10.23 9.78 -9.63
N VAL A 194 -10.66 10.92 -9.08
CA VAL A 194 -9.98 11.63 -7.98
C VAL A 194 -10.93 11.78 -6.80
N LEU A 195 -10.59 11.16 -5.68
CA LEU A 195 -11.34 11.22 -4.44
C LEU A 195 -10.60 12.07 -3.41
N SER A 196 -11.28 13.06 -2.83
CA SER A 196 -10.67 13.98 -1.87
C SER A 196 -11.63 14.38 -0.77
N GLY A 197 -11.24 14.13 0.48
CA GLY A 197 -11.89 14.67 1.68
C GLY A 197 -13.35 14.28 1.91
N LYS A 198 -13.82 13.19 1.29
CA LYS A 198 -15.20 12.69 1.40
C LYS A 198 -15.27 11.31 2.02
N CYS A 199 -16.40 11.05 2.67
CA CYS A 199 -16.77 9.72 3.14
C CYS A 199 -17.78 9.11 2.14
N TYR A 200 -17.46 7.93 1.66
CA TYR A 200 -18.30 7.11 0.79
C TYR A 200 -18.75 5.87 1.57
N SER A 201 -20.04 5.59 1.59
CA SER A 201 -20.60 4.40 2.24
C SER A 201 -20.24 3.12 1.48
N ASP A 202 -20.75 1.99 1.95
CA ASP A 202 -20.50 0.68 1.33
C ASP A 202 -21.26 0.54 -0.01
N ASN A 203 -20.79 -0.39 -0.87
CA ASN A 203 -21.48 -0.86 -2.07
C ASN A 203 -21.73 0.21 -3.13
N LEU A 204 -20.77 1.08 -3.39
CA LEU A 204 -20.87 2.18 -4.33
C LEU A 204 -19.98 2.00 -5.56
N LEU A 205 -20.48 2.48 -6.72
CA LEU A 205 -19.64 2.81 -7.87
C LEU A 205 -19.38 4.31 -7.89
N ILE A 206 -18.09 4.68 -7.78
CA ILE A 206 -17.62 6.07 -7.68
C ILE A 206 -16.77 6.37 -8.91
N VAL A 207 -17.07 7.43 -9.64
CA VAL A 207 -16.30 7.81 -10.85
C VAL A 207 -16.10 9.31 -10.95
N GLY A 208 -15.07 9.72 -11.68
CA GLY A 208 -14.85 11.10 -12.11
C GLY A 208 -13.86 11.90 -11.24
N ASN A 209 -13.61 13.12 -11.69
CA ASN A 209 -12.79 14.12 -11.01
C ASN A 209 -13.60 15.43 -10.90
N PRO A 210 -14.08 15.82 -9.70
CA PRO A 210 -14.05 15.07 -8.44
C PRO A 210 -14.95 13.81 -8.46
N GLY A 211 -14.59 12.79 -7.67
CA GLY A 211 -15.33 11.53 -7.57
C GLY A 211 -16.78 11.74 -7.13
N LYS A 212 -17.73 11.14 -7.87
CA LYS A 212 -19.17 11.15 -7.61
C LYS A 212 -19.71 9.72 -7.60
N VAL A 213 -20.67 9.46 -6.73
CA VAL A 213 -21.42 8.20 -6.74
C VAL A 213 -22.32 8.19 -7.96
N VAL A 214 -22.20 7.17 -8.80
CA VAL A 214 -23.02 7.00 -10.02
C VAL A 214 -23.93 5.78 -9.93
N LYS A 215 -23.64 4.86 -9.02
CA LYS A 215 -24.50 3.70 -8.76
C LYS A 215 -24.31 3.23 -7.31
N GLU A 216 -25.39 2.80 -6.71
CA GLU A 216 -25.44 2.23 -5.36
C GLU A 216 -25.85 0.76 -5.43
N ASN A 217 -25.67 0.03 -4.32
CA ASN A 217 -26.02 -1.37 -4.17
C ASN A 217 -25.30 -2.26 -5.20
N VAL A 218 -24.01 -2.01 -5.41
CA VAL A 218 -23.14 -2.78 -6.29
C VAL A 218 -22.00 -3.43 -5.51
N THR A 219 -21.46 -4.48 -6.08
CA THR A 219 -20.19 -5.11 -5.67
C THR A 219 -19.45 -5.59 -6.91
N TRP A 220 -18.30 -6.16 -6.75
CA TRP A 220 -17.49 -6.66 -7.86
C TRP A 220 -16.95 -8.07 -7.56
N ASP A 221 -16.54 -8.78 -8.59
CA ASP A 221 -15.89 -10.09 -8.50
C ASP A 221 -14.64 -10.05 -9.39
N PRO A 222 -13.46 -10.52 -8.92
CA PRO A 222 -12.25 -10.55 -9.73
C PRO A 222 -12.35 -11.49 -10.94
N ARG A 223 -13.33 -12.38 -10.97
CA ARG A 223 -13.62 -13.27 -12.10
C ARG A 223 -14.55 -12.57 -13.07
N VAL A 224 -14.16 -12.52 -14.33
CA VAL A 224 -15.09 -12.12 -15.38
C VAL A 224 -16.10 -13.26 -15.58
N SER A 225 -17.34 -13.04 -15.17
CA SER A 225 -18.44 -13.97 -15.50
C SER A 225 -18.67 -13.95 -17.00
N ARG A 226 -18.55 -15.12 -17.64
CA ARG A 226 -18.89 -15.34 -19.05
C ARG A 226 -20.32 -15.80 -19.18
#